data_d54fc2235b2ee2f0bd5503fef4a6db99
#
_entry.id   d54fc2235b2ee2f0bd5503fef4a6db99
#
_cell.length_a   1.000
_cell.length_b   1.000
_cell.length_c   1.000
_cell.angle_alpha   90.00
_cell.angle_beta   90.00
_cell.angle_gamma   90.00
#
_symmetry.space_group_name_H-M   'P 1'
#
loop_
_entity.id
_entity.type
_entity.pdbx_description
1 polymer ?
#
loop_
_entity_poly.entity_id
_entity_poly.type
_entity_poly.pdbx_seq_one_letter_code
_entity_poly.pdbx_strand_id
1 'polypeptide(L)'
;PVTIQRDALGVVTIDAANETDMARALGYVHAQERYFEMDLMRRSSAGELAELFGPIALDLDKEHRVHRMRARVMAHLDAFAGDKVSQLQAYTDGVNAGLDDLKVRPWPYLLLRQQPRRWELADSALTGYAMYFDLQDSQNTRELALWKIKPHVPPALFALLTRDGTEWDAPLFGEARGNAVLPGANEVDLAKLPMPAKQDLASFSEKAFPGSNNWAVSGALTA
;
A
#
# COMPACT_ATOMS: atom_id res chain seq x y z
N PRO A 1 -11.20 8.65 -30.75
CA PRO A 1 -10.16 7.81 -31.31
C PRO A 1 -8.95 7.78 -30.37
N VAL A 2 -8.32 6.62 -30.25
CA VAL A 2 -7.14 6.42 -29.41
C VAL A 2 -6.04 5.83 -30.27
N THR A 3 -4.82 6.34 -30.11
CA THR A 3 -3.62 5.77 -30.73
C THR A 3 -2.66 5.34 -29.64
N ILE A 4 -2.16 4.11 -29.74
CA ILE A 4 -1.13 3.56 -28.87
C ILE A 4 0.12 3.34 -29.71
N GLN A 5 1.21 4.01 -29.37
CA GLN A 5 2.48 3.92 -30.06
C GLN A 5 3.56 3.43 -29.11
N ARG A 6 4.56 2.74 -29.67
CA ARG A 6 5.76 2.32 -28.94
C ARG A 6 7.00 2.81 -29.66
N ASP A 7 7.91 3.40 -28.92
CA ASP A 7 9.20 3.79 -29.46
C ASP A 7 10.19 2.60 -29.54
N ALA A 8 11.39 2.86 -29.98
CA ALA A 8 12.43 1.84 -30.11
C ALA A 8 12.89 1.25 -28.76
N LEU A 9 12.61 1.91 -27.65
CA LEU A 9 12.90 1.45 -26.29
C LEU A 9 11.69 0.75 -25.64
N GLY A 10 10.57 0.65 -26.37
CA GLY A 10 9.33 0.06 -25.85
C GLY A 10 8.49 1.00 -25.00
N VAL A 11 8.87 2.27 -24.86
CA VAL A 11 8.08 3.25 -24.11
C VAL A 11 6.77 3.51 -24.83
N VAL A 12 5.65 3.41 -24.09
CA VAL A 12 4.31 3.56 -24.64
C VAL A 12 3.85 5.00 -24.55
N THR A 13 3.36 5.52 -25.67
CA THR A 13 2.66 6.80 -25.77
C THR A 13 1.20 6.52 -26.12
N ILE A 14 0.27 7.05 -25.32
CA ILE A 14 -1.17 6.98 -25.56
C ILE A 14 -1.64 8.39 -25.92
N ASP A 15 -2.21 8.54 -27.12
CA ASP A 15 -2.85 9.76 -27.59
C ASP A 15 -4.37 9.51 -27.66
N ALA A 16 -5.15 10.21 -26.83
CA ALA A 16 -6.57 9.98 -26.66
C ALA A 16 -7.34 11.32 -26.65
N ALA A 17 -8.52 11.31 -27.26
CA ALA A 17 -9.36 12.50 -27.36
C ALA A 17 -9.99 12.95 -26.02
N ASN A 18 -10.05 12.06 -25.03
CA ASN A 18 -10.65 12.33 -23.72
C ASN A 18 -10.10 11.35 -22.66
N GLU A 19 -10.36 11.65 -21.37
CA GLU A 19 -9.90 10.85 -20.24
C GLU A 19 -10.46 9.42 -20.22
N THR A 20 -11.68 9.21 -20.68
CA THR A 20 -12.30 7.87 -20.71
C THR A 20 -11.61 6.97 -21.73
N ASP A 21 -11.32 7.50 -22.91
CA ASP A 21 -10.57 6.80 -23.96
C ASP A 21 -9.14 6.51 -23.49
N MET A 22 -8.50 7.50 -22.84
CA MET A 22 -7.18 7.32 -22.25
C MET A 22 -7.17 6.21 -21.19
N ALA A 23 -8.14 6.21 -20.26
CA ALA A 23 -8.24 5.20 -19.22
C ALA A 23 -8.40 3.79 -19.79
N ARG A 24 -9.24 3.63 -20.83
CA ARG A 24 -9.41 2.37 -21.56
C ARG A 24 -8.11 1.89 -22.20
N ALA A 25 -7.41 2.76 -22.92
CA ALA A 25 -6.16 2.42 -23.56
C ALA A 25 -5.06 2.08 -22.55
N LEU A 26 -5.00 2.80 -21.43
CA LEU A 26 -4.07 2.53 -20.34
C LEU A 26 -4.31 1.14 -19.73
N GLY A 27 -5.58 0.80 -19.45
CA GLY A 27 -5.95 -0.52 -18.96
C GLY A 27 -5.54 -1.65 -19.92
N TYR A 28 -5.77 -1.44 -21.23
CA TYR A 28 -5.37 -2.38 -22.27
C TYR A 28 -3.86 -2.64 -22.26
N VAL A 29 -3.05 -1.57 -22.27
CA VAL A 29 -1.59 -1.68 -22.24
C VAL A 29 -1.12 -2.37 -20.95
N HIS A 30 -1.64 -1.98 -19.80
CA HIS A 30 -1.28 -2.59 -18.52
C HIS A 30 -1.53 -4.10 -18.50
N ALA A 31 -2.65 -4.55 -19.05
CA ALA A 31 -2.95 -5.98 -19.12
C ALA A 31 -1.98 -6.74 -20.01
N GLN A 32 -1.59 -6.16 -21.14
CA GLN A 32 -0.65 -6.81 -22.04
C GLN A 32 0.76 -6.92 -21.47
N GLU A 33 1.18 -5.96 -20.65
CA GLU A 33 2.56 -5.89 -20.19
C GLU A 33 2.77 -6.49 -18.80
N ARG A 34 1.79 -6.35 -17.88
CA ARG A 34 2.00 -6.64 -16.46
C ARG A 34 0.78 -7.22 -15.74
N TYR A 35 -0.06 -7.97 -16.44
CA TYR A 35 -1.28 -8.49 -15.83
C TYR A 35 -1.03 -9.35 -14.59
N PHE A 36 0.04 -10.16 -14.59
CA PHE A 36 0.34 -11.03 -13.46
C PHE A 36 0.69 -10.24 -12.20
N GLU A 37 1.50 -9.18 -12.32
CA GLU A 37 1.85 -8.29 -11.22
C GLU A 37 0.60 -7.57 -10.66
N MET A 38 -0.28 -7.11 -11.55
CA MET A 38 -1.56 -6.51 -11.16
C MET A 38 -2.43 -7.52 -10.40
N ASP A 39 -2.51 -8.76 -10.86
CA ASP A 39 -3.26 -9.84 -10.21
C ASP A 39 -2.67 -10.19 -8.83
N LEU A 40 -1.35 -10.18 -8.69
CA LEU A 40 -0.70 -10.38 -7.40
C LEU A 40 -1.06 -9.27 -6.41
N MET A 41 -1.00 -8.01 -6.83
CA MET A 41 -1.30 -6.86 -5.96
C MET A 41 -2.74 -6.90 -5.46
N ARG A 42 -3.74 -7.06 -6.33
CA ARG A 42 -5.15 -7.14 -5.91
C ARG A 42 -5.42 -8.34 -4.99
N ARG A 43 -4.77 -9.49 -5.24
CA ARG A 43 -4.90 -10.69 -4.42
C ARG A 43 -4.21 -10.54 -3.06
N SER A 44 -3.05 -9.91 -3.02
CA SER A 44 -2.35 -9.63 -1.78
C SER A 44 -3.24 -8.85 -0.82
N SER A 45 -3.76 -7.70 -1.25
CA SER A 45 -4.61 -6.86 -0.40
C SER A 45 -5.96 -7.49 -0.04
N ALA A 46 -6.50 -8.35 -0.91
CA ALA A 46 -7.74 -9.08 -0.65
C ALA A 46 -7.55 -10.35 0.21
N GLY A 47 -6.31 -10.81 0.40
CA GLY A 47 -6.00 -12.09 1.04
C GLY A 47 -6.43 -13.29 0.18
N GLU A 48 -6.08 -13.27 -1.11
CA GLU A 48 -6.50 -14.26 -2.12
C GLU A 48 -5.30 -14.90 -2.85
N LEU A 49 -4.08 -14.77 -2.34
CA LEU A 49 -2.87 -15.32 -2.95
C LEU A 49 -2.85 -16.85 -2.96
N ALA A 50 -3.48 -17.48 -1.96
CA ALA A 50 -3.56 -18.93 -1.88
C ALA A 50 -4.32 -19.58 -3.05
N GLU A 51 -5.15 -18.83 -3.76
CA GLU A 51 -5.77 -19.31 -5.01
C GLU A 51 -4.73 -19.60 -6.10
N LEU A 52 -3.60 -18.90 -6.10
CA LEU A 52 -2.49 -19.11 -7.05
C LEU A 52 -1.41 -20.03 -6.49
N PHE A 53 -1.05 -19.86 -5.22
CA PHE A 53 0.14 -20.47 -4.63
C PHE A 53 -0.17 -21.59 -3.63
N GLY A 54 -1.46 -21.82 -3.34
CA GLY A 54 -1.88 -22.87 -2.40
C GLY A 54 -1.49 -22.54 -0.95
N PRO A 55 -1.23 -23.60 -0.14
CA PRO A 55 -1.08 -23.44 1.31
C PRO A 55 0.04 -22.51 1.77
N ILE A 56 1.07 -22.31 0.95
CA ILE A 56 2.22 -21.45 1.31
C ILE A 56 1.81 -19.99 1.51
N ALA A 57 0.74 -19.53 0.88
CA ALA A 57 0.24 -18.15 0.99
C ALA A 57 -0.86 -17.98 2.05
N LEU A 58 -1.31 -19.05 2.72
CA LEU A 58 -2.47 -19.00 3.61
C LEU A 58 -2.29 -18.08 4.82
N ASP A 59 -1.10 -18.02 5.39
CA ASP A 59 -0.88 -17.21 6.59
C ASP A 59 -0.93 -15.73 6.24
N LEU A 60 -0.31 -15.32 5.14
CA LEU A 60 -0.42 -13.96 4.62
C LEU A 60 -1.87 -13.59 4.24
N ASP A 61 -2.58 -14.52 3.59
CA ASP A 61 -4.00 -14.31 3.26
C ASP A 61 -4.85 -14.11 4.52
N LYS A 62 -4.63 -14.88 5.58
CA LYS A 62 -5.35 -14.71 6.85
C LYS A 62 -5.07 -13.35 7.48
N GLU A 63 -3.82 -12.87 7.48
CA GLU A 63 -3.44 -11.55 7.98
C GLU A 63 -4.19 -10.44 7.24
N HIS A 64 -4.28 -10.50 5.91
CA HIS A 64 -4.96 -9.49 5.12
C HIS A 64 -6.49 -9.61 5.16
N ARG A 65 -7.05 -10.83 5.28
CA ARG A 65 -8.51 -11.05 5.30
C ARG A 65 -9.22 -10.46 6.50
N VAL A 66 -8.54 -10.21 7.62
CA VAL A 66 -9.15 -9.51 8.77
C VAL A 66 -9.64 -8.11 8.39
N HIS A 67 -9.00 -7.48 7.42
CA HIS A 67 -9.37 -6.14 6.94
C HIS A 67 -10.58 -6.15 6.01
N ARG A 68 -10.93 -7.28 5.39
CA ARG A 68 -12.07 -7.46 4.47
C ARG A 68 -12.08 -6.44 3.33
N MET A 69 -10.91 -6.14 2.75
CA MET A 69 -10.74 -5.01 1.82
C MET A 69 -11.64 -5.14 0.58
N ARG A 70 -11.73 -6.31 -0.05
CA ARG A 70 -12.62 -6.51 -1.21
C ARG A 70 -14.07 -6.17 -0.87
N ALA A 71 -14.61 -6.69 0.23
CA ALA A 71 -15.98 -6.42 0.64
C ALA A 71 -16.21 -4.94 0.96
N ARG A 72 -15.24 -4.28 1.60
CA ARG A 72 -15.31 -2.83 1.90
C ARG A 72 -15.29 -1.98 0.64
N VAL A 73 -14.37 -2.27 -0.31
CA VAL A 73 -14.30 -1.55 -1.58
C VAL A 73 -15.59 -1.72 -2.36
N MET A 74 -16.12 -2.94 -2.47
CA MET A 74 -17.38 -3.20 -3.18
C MET A 74 -18.58 -2.47 -2.54
N ALA A 75 -18.62 -2.39 -1.22
CA ALA A 75 -19.70 -1.68 -0.50
C ALA A 75 -19.61 -0.15 -0.63
N HIS A 76 -18.44 0.41 -0.96
CA HIS A 76 -18.18 1.84 -0.98
C HIS A 76 -17.55 2.31 -2.31
N LEU A 77 -17.79 1.58 -3.39
CA LEU A 77 -17.15 1.85 -4.68
C LEU A 77 -17.44 3.28 -5.19
N ASP A 78 -18.67 3.73 -5.03
CA ASP A 78 -19.09 5.09 -5.43
C ASP A 78 -18.34 6.17 -4.64
N ALA A 79 -18.14 5.97 -3.34
CA ALA A 79 -17.39 6.89 -2.50
C ALA A 79 -15.89 6.88 -2.85
N PHE A 80 -15.34 5.73 -3.25
CA PHE A 80 -13.97 5.59 -3.69
C PHE A 80 -13.71 6.24 -5.06
N ALA A 81 -14.58 5.97 -6.03
CA ALA A 81 -14.42 6.45 -7.40
C ALA A 81 -14.96 7.87 -7.62
N GLY A 82 -15.93 8.33 -6.80
CA GLY A 82 -16.54 9.65 -6.91
C GLY A 82 -17.11 9.89 -8.31
N ASP A 83 -16.75 11.02 -8.90
CA ASP A 83 -17.13 11.40 -10.28
C ASP A 83 -16.34 10.64 -11.37
N LYS A 84 -15.39 9.79 -10.99
CA LYS A 84 -14.49 9.04 -11.89
C LYS A 84 -14.94 7.60 -12.16
N VAL A 85 -16.15 7.21 -11.79
CA VAL A 85 -16.69 5.85 -12.02
C VAL A 85 -16.60 5.46 -13.50
N SER A 86 -16.89 6.38 -14.43
CA SER A 86 -16.83 6.13 -15.86
C SER A 86 -15.40 5.82 -16.36
N GLN A 87 -14.40 6.53 -15.83
CA GLN A 87 -13.00 6.28 -16.14
C GLN A 87 -12.55 4.94 -15.55
N LEU A 88 -12.96 4.62 -14.31
CA LEU A 88 -12.67 3.35 -13.68
C LEU A 88 -13.27 2.17 -14.47
N GLN A 89 -14.52 2.32 -14.95
CA GLN A 89 -15.15 1.32 -15.82
C GLN A 89 -14.39 1.17 -17.14
N ALA A 90 -14.05 2.30 -17.78
CA ALA A 90 -13.29 2.26 -19.04
C ALA A 90 -11.91 1.59 -18.86
N TYR A 91 -11.21 1.88 -17.77
CA TYR A 91 -9.96 1.19 -17.44
C TYR A 91 -10.18 -0.32 -17.28
N THR A 92 -11.19 -0.72 -16.50
CA THR A 92 -11.55 -2.13 -16.29
C THR A 92 -11.84 -2.86 -17.60
N ASP A 93 -12.62 -2.23 -18.47
CA ASP A 93 -12.93 -2.76 -19.80
C ASP A 93 -11.67 -2.88 -20.66
N GLY A 94 -10.78 -1.88 -20.58
CA GLY A 94 -9.48 -1.89 -21.25
C GLY A 94 -8.60 -3.03 -20.78
N VAL A 95 -8.48 -3.23 -19.45
CA VAL A 95 -7.71 -4.35 -18.88
C VAL A 95 -8.22 -5.68 -19.39
N ASN A 96 -9.54 -5.87 -19.39
CA ASN A 96 -10.14 -7.11 -19.87
C ASN A 96 -9.95 -7.31 -21.37
N ALA A 97 -10.07 -6.25 -22.17
CA ALA A 97 -9.80 -6.32 -23.60
C ALA A 97 -8.33 -6.67 -23.90
N GLY A 98 -7.39 -6.05 -23.17
CA GLY A 98 -5.98 -6.36 -23.31
C GLY A 98 -5.64 -7.80 -22.92
N LEU A 99 -6.30 -8.32 -21.88
CA LEU A 99 -6.14 -9.71 -21.45
C LEU A 99 -6.70 -10.70 -22.51
N ASP A 100 -7.87 -10.39 -23.08
CA ASP A 100 -8.53 -11.20 -24.11
C ASP A 100 -7.72 -11.25 -25.42
N ASP A 101 -7.00 -10.16 -25.76
CA ASP A 101 -6.15 -10.08 -26.95
C ASP A 101 -4.80 -10.81 -26.82
N LEU A 102 -4.43 -11.27 -25.62
CA LEU A 102 -3.24 -12.09 -25.43
C LEU A 102 -3.42 -13.44 -26.09
N LYS A 103 -2.62 -13.77 -27.08
CA LYS A 103 -2.65 -15.08 -27.77
C LYS A 103 -2.28 -16.22 -26.83
N VAL A 104 -1.43 -15.93 -25.86
CA VAL A 104 -0.98 -16.86 -24.84
C VAL A 104 -1.07 -16.15 -23.50
N ARG A 105 -1.65 -16.80 -22.49
CA ARG A 105 -1.69 -16.23 -21.13
C ARG A 105 -0.28 -15.91 -20.63
N PRO A 106 -0.10 -14.91 -19.76
CA PRO A 106 1.20 -14.58 -19.19
C PRO A 106 1.91 -15.80 -18.62
N TRP A 107 3.23 -15.90 -18.86
CA TRP A 107 4.00 -17.11 -18.56
C TRP A 107 3.91 -17.60 -17.09
N PRO A 108 3.76 -16.73 -16.05
CA PRO A 108 3.60 -17.24 -14.69
C PRO A 108 2.35 -18.13 -14.53
N TYR A 109 1.25 -17.79 -15.21
CA TYR A 109 0.05 -18.64 -15.16
C TYR A 109 0.26 -19.98 -15.87
N LEU A 110 1.15 -20.07 -16.87
CA LEU A 110 1.51 -21.34 -17.48
C LEU A 110 2.24 -22.22 -16.47
N LEU A 111 3.19 -21.63 -15.73
CA LEU A 111 3.96 -22.31 -14.68
C LEU A 111 3.06 -22.80 -13.54
N LEU A 112 2.17 -21.94 -13.07
CA LEU A 112 1.20 -22.25 -12.00
C LEU A 112 0.05 -23.15 -12.46
N ARG A 113 -0.09 -23.40 -13.76
CA ARG A 113 -1.22 -24.14 -14.38
C ARG A 113 -2.58 -23.52 -14.07
N GLN A 114 -2.60 -22.19 -13.91
CA GLN A 114 -3.78 -21.40 -13.59
C GLN A 114 -4.24 -20.57 -14.80
N GLN A 115 -5.47 -20.05 -14.73
CA GLN A 115 -5.99 -19.07 -15.67
C GLN A 115 -6.04 -17.70 -15.00
N PRO A 116 -5.73 -16.61 -15.73
CA PRO A 116 -5.94 -15.27 -15.21
C PRO A 116 -7.44 -15.04 -14.97
N ARG A 117 -7.79 -14.49 -13.81
CA ARG A 117 -9.15 -14.06 -13.49
C ARG A 117 -9.38 -12.67 -14.07
N ARG A 118 -10.52 -12.42 -14.68
CA ARG A 118 -10.87 -11.09 -15.22
C ARG A 118 -10.78 -10.00 -14.15
N TRP A 119 -10.54 -8.79 -14.63
CA TRP A 119 -10.46 -7.59 -13.79
C TRP A 119 -11.85 -7.08 -13.47
N GLU A 120 -12.09 -6.74 -12.20
CA GLU A 120 -13.32 -6.14 -11.69
C GLU A 120 -13.07 -4.69 -11.25
N LEU A 121 -14.13 -3.88 -11.11
CA LEU A 121 -14.01 -2.49 -10.68
C LEU A 121 -13.25 -2.32 -9.35
N ALA A 122 -13.51 -3.21 -8.40
CA ALA A 122 -12.86 -3.19 -7.10
C ALA A 122 -11.35 -3.47 -7.16
N ASP A 123 -10.87 -4.14 -8.20
CA ASP A 123 -9.48 -4.60 -8.27
C ASP A 123 -8.47 -3.46 -8.39
N SER A 124 -8.86 -2.36 -9.04
CA SER A 124 -8.02 -1.14 -9.12
C SER A 124 -7.78 -0.53 -7.73
N ALA A 125 -8.81 -0.46 -6.90
CA ALA A 125 -8.67 -0.02 -5.51
C ALA A 125 -7.82 -0.99 -4.68
N LEU A 126 -8.03 -2.30 -4.87
CA LEU A 126 -7.24 -3.32 -4.18
C LEU A 126 -5.75 -3.25 -4.53
N THR A 127 -5.43 -2.92 -5.77
CA THR A 127 -4.03 -2.67 -6.18
C THR A 127 -3.42 -1.49 -5.41
N GLY A 128 -4.17 -0.40 -5.24
CA GLY A 128 -3.76 0.73 -4.40
C GLY A 128 -3.58 0.34 -2.92
N TYR A 129 -4.45 -0.51 -2.40
CA TYR A 129 -4.33 -1.01 -1.03
C TYR A 129 -3.15 -1.96 -0.82
N ALA A 130 -2.67 -2.64 -1.85
CA ALA A 130 -1.45 -3.43 -1.74
C ALA A 130 -0.25 -2.53 -1.37
N MET A 131 -0.12 -1.37 -2.03
CA MET A 131 0.87 -0.37 -1.66
C MET A 131 0.63 0.18 -0.24
N TYR A 132 -0.63 0.43 0.13
CA TYR A 132 -0.96 0.88 1.47
C TYR A 132 -0.45 -0.10 2.55
N PHE A 133 -0.69 -1.40 2.38
CA PHE A 133 -0.21 -2.42 3.32
C PHE A 133 1.32 -2.53 3.34
N ASP A 134 1.99 -2.29 2.22
CA ASP A 134 3.45 -2.28 2.16
C ASP A 134 4.06 -1.08 2.89
N LEU A 135 3.44 0.09 2.78
CA LEU A 135 3.90 1.34 3.40
C LEU A 135 3.51 1.50 4.87
N GLN A 136 2.46 0.80 5.32
CA GLN A 136 2.00 0.84 6.70
C GLN A 136 2.50 -0.40 7.47
N ASP A 137 2.60 -0.27 8.79
CA ASP A 137 2.81 -1.44 9.65
C ASP A 137 1.51 -2.26 9.75
N SER A 138 1.31 -3.18 8.80
CA SER A 138 0.11 -4.02 8.71
C SER A 138 -0.06 -4.95 9.92
N GLN A 139 0.99 -5.19 10.70
CA GLN A 139 0.99 -6.01 11.90
C GLN A 139 0.79 -5.19 13.18
N ASN A 140 0.70 -3.86 13.07
CA ASN A 140 0.59 -2.93 14.20
C ASN A 140 1.64 -3.18 15.29
N THR A 141 2.87 -3.48 14.89
CA THR A 141 3.95 -3.90 15.80
C THR A 141 4.23 -2.83 16.84
N ARG A 142 4.27 -1.55 16.41
CA ARG A 142 4.51 -0.42 17.29
C ARG A 142 3.34 -0.21 18.27
N GLU A 143 2.11 -0.17 17.77
CA GLU A 143 0.91 0.04 18.58
C GLU A 143 0.71 -1.10 19.57
N LEU A 144 0.97 -2.33 19.14
CA LEU A 144 0.89 -3.50 20.02
C LEU A 144 1.95 -3.47 21.11
N ALA A 145 3.18 -3.04 20.78
CA ALA A 145 4.25 -2.85 21.77
C ALA A 145 3.87 -1.76 22.79
N LEU A 146 3.39 -0.61 22.32
CA LEU A 146 2.92 0.48 23.17
C LEU A 146 1.75 0.04 24.07
N TRP A 147 0.79 -0.71 23.51
CA TRP A 147 -0.32 -1.25 24.29
C TRP A 147 0.15 -2.20 25.41
N LYS A 148 1.13 -3.07 25.12
CA LYS A 148 1.70 -4.00 26.10
C LYS A 148 2.46 -3.30 27.21
N ILE A 149 3.25 -2.26 26.90
CA ILE A 149 4.05 -1.56 27.92
C ILE A 149 3.23 -0.55 28.74
N LYS A 150 2.14 -0.03 28.20
CA LYS A 150 1.31 1.01 28.85
C LYS A 150 0.97 0.74 30.33
N PRO A 151 0.55 -0.48 30.73
CA PRO A 151 0.22 -0.76 32.13
C PRO A 151 1.46 -0.91 33.03
N HIS A 152 2.66 -0.99 32.47
CA HIS A 152 3.90 -1.27 33.19
C HIS A 152 4.83 -0.07 33.34
N VAL A 153 4.49 1.08 32.76
CA VAL A 153 5.30 2.29 32.82
C VAL A 153 4.49 3.46 33.42
N PRO A 154 5.15 4.41 34.13
CA PRO A 154 4.50 5.61 34.62
C PRO A 154 3.84 6.40 33.47
N PRO A 155 2.68 7.06 33.70
CA PRO A 155 1.99 7.83 32.67
C PRO A 155 2.87 8.90 32.00
N ALA A 156 3.72 9.57 32.78
CA ALA A 156 4.65 10.60 32.24
C ALA A 156 5.67 10.00 31.27
N LEU A 157 6.18 8.79 31.58
CA LEU A 157 7.09 8.09 30.67
C LEU A 157 6.36 7.61 29.41
N PHE A 158 5.14 7.09 29.56
CA PHE A 158 4.33 6.67 28.40
C PHE A 158 4.03 7.87 27.49
N ALA A 159 3.67 9.02 28.04
CA ALA A 159 3.44 10.25 27.28
C ALA A 159 4.70 10.70 26.51
N LEU A 160 5.88 10.59 27.13
CA LEU A 160 7.15 10.86 26.44
C LEU A 160 7.41 9.91 25.27
N LEU A 161 7.17 8.59 25.46
CA LEU A 161 7.38 7.57 24.44
C LEU A 161 6.40 7.66 23.27
N THR A 162 5.23 8.26 23.48
CA THR A 162 4.16 8.38 22.47
C THR A 162 4.01 9.78 21.89
N ARG A 163 4.88 10.73 22.31
CA ARG A 163 4.82 12.08 21.80
C ARG A 163 5.24 12.11 20.32
N ASP A 164 4.43 12.78 19.53
CA ASP A 164 4.75 13.07 18.13
C ASP A 164 5.41 14.46 18.03
N GLY A 165 6.50 14.52 17.31
CA GLY A 165 7.15 15.74 16.92
C GLY A 165 8.27 16.22 17.86
N THR A 166 9.19 16.96 17.27
CA THR A 166 10.36 17.57 17.90
C THR A 166 10.56 18.99 17.36
N GLU A 167 11.55 19.73 17.91
CA GLU A 167 11.95 21.04 17.35
C GLU A 167 12.59 20.95 15.95
N TRP A 168 12.98 19.72 15.54
CA TRP A 168 13.57 19.46 14.23
C TRP A 168 12.53 19.20 13.15
N ASP A 169 11.26 19.12 13.52
CA ASP A 169 10.20 18.89 12.55
C ASP A 169 9.97 20.15 11.72
N ALA A 170 9.77 19.93 10.42
CA ALA A 170 9.35 20.96 9.48
C ALA A 170 7.95 20.57 8.93
N PRO A 171 6.88 20.82 9.70
CA PRO A 171 5.53 20.41 9.28
C PRO A 171 5.11 21.16 8.01
N LEU A 172 4.49 20.45 7.09
CA LEU A 172 3.92 21.04 5.89
C LEU A 172 2.76 22.00 6.22
N PHE A 173 2.04 21.71 7.29
CA PHE A 173 0.91 22.49 7.79
C PHE A 173 0.96 22.60 9.31
N GLY A 174 0.59 23.76 9.84
CA GLY A 174 0.59 24.03 11.28
C GLY A 174 1.96 24.38 11.83
N GLU A 175 2.04 24.48 13.14
CA GLU A 175 3.25 24.85 13.88
C GLU A 175 4.02 23.62 14.34
N ALA A 176 5.36 23.73 14.44
CA ALA A 176 6.19 22.70 15.04
C ALA A 176 5.79 22.49 16.51
N ARG A 177 5.67 21.22 16.92
CA ARG A 177 5.22 20.87 18.29
C ARG A 177 6.28 21.09 19.36
N GLY A 178 7.51 21.39 18.97
CA GLY A 178 8.65 21.54 19.87
C GLY A 178 9.08 20.23 20.54
N ASN A 179 10.08 20.31 21.40
CA ASN A 179 10.59 19.15 22.12
C ASN A 179 9.65 18.69 23.24
N ALA A 180 9.68 17.39 23.55
CA ALA A 180 9.04 16.85 24.74
C ALA A 180 9.70 17.40 26.01
N VAL A 181 8.88 17.74 26.99
CA VAL A 181 9.39 18.01 28.34
C VAL A 181 9.75 16.69 29.00
N LEU A 182 11.00 16.56 29.44
CA LEU A 182 11.43 15.34 30.14
C LEU A 182 10.79 15.32 31.53
N PRO A 183 10.19 14.19 31.93
CA PRO A 183 9.62 14.07 33.28
C PRO A 183 10.71 14.15 34.35
N GLY A 184 10.39 14.77 35.46
CA GLY A 184 11.31 14.86 36.62
C GLY A 184 11.49 13.50 37.31
N ALA A 185 12.56 13.39 38.12
CA ALA A 185 12.88 12.18 38.86
C ALA A 185 11.80 11.80 39.91
N ASN A 186 10.97 12.74 40.32
CA ASN A 186 9.79 12.50 41.16
C ASN A 186 8.59 11.91 40.39
N GLU A 187 8.54 12.07 39.08
CA GLU A 187 7.49 11.54 38.23
C GLU A 187 7.90 10.18 37.61
N VAL A 188 9.19 10.04 37.25
CA VAL A 188 9.73 8.81 36.65
C VAL A 188 11.06 8.45 37.32
N ASP A 189 11.05 7.38 38.08
CA ASP A 189 12.26 6.77 38.65
C ASP A 189 12.61 5.52 37.81
N LEU A 190 13.56 5.66 36.90
CA LEU A 190 13.97 4.57 36.03
C LEU A 190 14.54 3.36 36.79
N ALA A 191 15.09 3.57 37.98
CA ALA A 191 15.62 2.48 38.80
C ALA A 191 14.54 1.57 39.40
N LYS A 192 13.31 2.07 39.48
CA LYS A 192 12.14 1.33 39.99
C LYS A 192 11.30 0.66 38.91
N LEU A 193 11.65 0.86 37.64
CA LEU A 193 10.94 0.19 36.56
C LEU A 193 11.20 -1.33 36.61
N PRO A 194 10.17 -2.17 36.40
CA PRO A 194 10.38 -3.60 36.35
C PRO A 194 11.32 -3.95 35.17
N MET A 195 12.38 -4.71 35.46
CA MET A 195 13.23 -5.25 34.39
C MET A 195 12.47 -6.32 33.63
N PRO A 196 12.35 -6.22 32.30
CA PRO A 196 11.73 -7.26 31.50
C PRO A 196 12.53 -8.57 31.63
N ALA A 197 11.86 -9.70 31.62
CA ALA A 197 12.52 -10.99 31.51
C ALA A 197 13.26 -11.05 30.15
N LYS A 198 14.39 -11.79 30.08
CA LYS A 198 15.18 -11.90 28.83
C LYS A 198 14.33 -12.35 27.63
N GLN A 199 13.33 -13.19 27.86
CA GLN A 199 12.40 -13.68 26.85
C GLN A 199 11.42 -12.61 26.33
N ASP A 200 11.23 -11.54 27.10
CA ASP A 200 10.32 -10.43 26.75
C ASP A 200 11.08 -9.28 26.05
N LEU A 201 12.40 -9.36 26.01
CA LEU A 201 13.21 -8.48 25.18
C LEU A 201 13.05 -8.96 23.74
N ALA A 202 12.04 -8.43 23.07
CA ALA A 202 11.88 -8.64 21.64
C ALA A 202 13.17 -8.30 20.92
N SER A 203 13.69 -9.23 20.12
CA SER A 203 14.75 -8.91 19.19
C SER A 203 14.21 -7.86 18.22
N PHE A 204 14.56 -6.61 18.43
CA PHE A 204 14.34 -5.55 17.47
C PHE A 204 15.22 -5.85 16.26
N SER A 205 14.65 -6.50 15.27
CA SER A 205 15.20 -6.45 13.93
C SER A 205 14.76 -5.08 13.38
N GLU A 206 15.70 -4.15 13.25
CA GLU A 206 15.48 -2.96 12.44
C GLU A 206 15.17 -3.43 11.02
N LYS A 207 13.88 -3.55 10.69
CA LYS A 207 13.47 -3.54 9.30
C LYS A 207 13.85 -2.16 8.80
N ALA A 208 14.74 -2.11 7.81
CA ALA A 208 15.03 -0.87 7.11
C ALA A 208 13.69 -0.24 6.69
N PHE A 209 13.43 0.98 7.17
CA PHE A 209 12.25 1.70 6.74
C PHE A 209 12.35 1.91 5.23
N PRO A 210 11.32 1.55 4.44
CA PRO A 210 11.32 1.87 3.03
C PRO A 210 11.40 3.40 2.91
N GLY A 211 12.48 3.89 2.31
CA GLY A 211 12.67 5.31 2.05
C GLY A 211 11.92 5.72 0.79
N SER A 212 11.32 6.90 0.81
CA SER A 212 10.75 7.53 -0.38
C SER A 212 11.40 8.90 -0.57
N ASN A 213 11.97 9.15 -1.75
CA ASN A 213 12.60 10.42 -2.07
C ASN A 213 11.71 11.22 -3.02
N ASN A 214 11.46 12.48 -2.66
CA ASN A 214 10.77 13.44 -3.52
C ASN A 214 11.73 14.57 -3.90
N TRP A 215 11.66 14.98 -5.17
CA TRP A 215 12.50 16.04 -5.70
C TRP A 215 11.61 17.13 -6.27
N ALA A 216 11.88 18.36 -5.91
CA ALA A 216 11.27 19.53 -6.52
C ALA A 216 12.34 20.47 -7.04
N VAL A 217 12.25 20.85 -8.29
CA VAL A 217 13.12 21.85 -8.90
C VAL A 217 12.31 23.10 -9.19
N SER A 218 12.78 24.25 -8.70
CA SER A 218 12.14 25.52 -8.98
C SER A 218 12.12 25.80 -10.48
N GLY A 219 10.99 26.27 -11.02
CA GLY A 219 10.87 26.66 -12.42
C GLY A 219 11.86 27.76 -12.86
N ALA A 220 12.44 28.50 -11.91
CA ALA A 220 13.52 29.44 -12.19
C ALA A 220 14.89 28.77 -12.50
N LEU A 221 15.02 27.47 -12.19
CA LEU A 221 16.23 26.68 -12.45
C LEU A 221 16.06 25.71 -13.63
N THR A 222 14.86 25.59 -14.17
CA THR A 222 14.56 24.82 -15.39
C THR A 222 14.36 25.80 -16.52
N ALA A 223 15.32 25.86 -17.43
CA ALA A 223 15.21 26.69 -18.65
C ALA A 223 14.19 26.10 -19.62
#